data_d31f80295618ca4b2f950d061a81abf0
#
_entry.id   d31f80295618ca4b2f950d061a81abf0
#
_cell.length_a   1.000
_cell.length_b   1.000
_cell.length_c   1.000
_cell.angle_alpha   90.00
_cell.angle_beta   90.00
_cell.angle_gamma   90.00
#
_symmetry.space_group_name_H-M   'P 1'
#
loop_
_entity.id
_entity.type
_entity.pdbx_description
1 polymer ?
#
loop_
_entity_poly.entity_id
_entity_poly.type
_entity_poly.pdbx_seq_one_letter_code
_entity_poly.pdbx_strand_id
1 'polypeptide(L)'
;MNKIYLCAGNKGGTGKSMLATALIDAFLQRGVEPLLIETDDANPDVFKAHSERVQCAALSLDEADGWIEMVNSLDKTRGVPVVVNTAARNSTGVARYGQTLKSTLGELGRTMVTLWVINRQRDSLELLADYLDAMPAGADHQVHVVRNGYFGSAEKFQLYNGSQLKQRIEEAGGLTLDFPDLADRVADQMATQRLTIQGAFKEMPLGHRAELIRWRDEAFKVLGQVMT
;
A
#
# COMPACT_ATOMS: atom_id res chain seq x y z
N MET A 1 -13.31 -6.86 -10.35
CA MET A 1 -12.33 -6.30 -9.40
C MET A 1 -11.48 -7.42 -8.83
N ASN A 2 -10.44 -7.85 -9.50
CA ASN A 2 -9.66 -9.01 -9.05
C ASN A 2 -8.18 -8.61 -8.89
N LYS A 3 -7.94 -7.43 -8.28
CA LYS A 3 -6.60 -6.88 -8.13
C LYS A 3 -6.06 -7.07 -6.72
N ILE A 4 -4.74 -7.26 -6.64
CA ILE A 4 -3.96 -7.27 -5.40
C ILE A 4 -3.21 -5.96 -5.33
N TYR A 5 -3.45 -5.14 -4.31
CA TYR A 5 -2.77 -3.87 -4.08
C TYR A 5 -1.73 -4.04 -2.99
N LEU A 6 -0.45 -3.97 -3.36
CA LEU A 6 0.66 -3.97 -2.41
C LEU A 6 1.00 -2.54 -2.00
N CYS A 7 0.75 -2.19 -0.74
CA CYS A 7 1.29 -0.98 -0.13
C CYS A 7 2.72 -1.27 0.32
N ALA A 8 3.68 -0.99 -0.54
CA ALA A 8 5.07 -1.39 -0.40
C ALA A 8 6.01 -0.19 -0.21
N GLY A 9 7.21 -0.47 0.24
CA GLY A 9 8.26 0.51 0.51
C GLY A 9 9.12 -0.02 1.63
N ASN A 10 10.40 -0.18 1.39
CA ASN A 10 11.29 -1.00 2.23
C ASN A 10 11.86 -0.27 3.45
N LYS A 11 11.26 0.88 3.84
CA LYS A 11 11.62 1.65 5.04
C LYS A 11 10.47 1.74 6.02
N GLY A 12 10.80 1.69 7.31
CA GLY A 12 9.87 2.07 8.38
C GLY A 12 9.50 3.55 8.27
N GLY A 13 8.27 3.91 8.62
CA GLY A 13 7.81 5.31 8.66
C GLY A 13 7.58 5.99 7.31
N THR A 14 7.59 5.27 6.17
CA THR A 14 7.31 5.90 4.86
C THR A 14 5.83 6.19 4.60
N GLY A 15 4.91 5.63 5.40
CA GLY A 15 3.46 5.86 5.25
C GLY A 15 2.69 4.70 4.60
N LYS A 16 3.27 3.51 4.47
CA LYS A 16 2.59 2.31 3.93
C LYS A 16 1.26 2.00 4.61
N SER A 17 1.27 1.98 5.93
CA SER A 17 0.08 1.68 6.74
C SER A 17 -1.03 2.72 6.56
N MET A 18 -0.68 4.00 6.43
CA MET A 18 -1.65 5.06 6.13
C MET A 18 -2.23 4.90 4.72
N LEU A 19 -1.39 4.55 3.74
CA LEU A 19 -1.83 4.26 2.37
C LEU A 19 -2.77 3.05 2.34
N ALA A 20 -2.43 1.96 3.06
CA ALA A 20 -3.28 0.77 3.17
C ALA A 20 -4.63 1.09 3.81
N THR A 21 -4.63 1.87 4.90
CA THR A 21 -5.85 2.34 5.57
C THR A 21 -6.73 3.18 4.63
N ALA A 22 -6.13 4.10 3.87
CA ALA A 22 -6.85 4.91 2.88
C ALA A 22 -7.44 4.06 1.75
N LEU A 23 -6.70 3.04 1.30
CA LEU A 23 -7.15 2.13 0.24
C LEU A 23 -8.33 1.28 0.71
N ILE A 24 -8.27 0.73 1.93
CA ILE A 24 -9.37 -0.02 2.54
C ILE A 24 -10.62 0.86 2.64
N ASP A 25 -10.49 2.09 3.16
CA ASP A 25 -11.62 3.01 3.26
C ASP A 25 -12.19 3.37 1.88
N ALA A 26 -11.34 3.57 0.87
CA ALA A 26 -11.77 3.85 -0.50
C ALA A 26 -12.58 2.70 -1.11
N PHE A 27 -12.26 1.45 -0.81
CA PHE A 27 -13.06 0.29 -1.21
C PHE A 27 -14.39 0.26 -0.46
N LEU A 28 -14.37 0.44 0.84
CA LEU A 28 -15.58 0.44 1.67
C LEU A 28 -16.57 1.54 1.26
N GLN A 29 -16.10 2.73 0.88
CA GLN A 29 -16.93 3.81 0.35
C GLN A 29 -17.59 3.46 -1.01
N ARG A 30 -17.01 2.54 -1.75
CA ARG A 30 -17.59 2.00 -3.00
C ARG A 30 -18.51 0.80 -2.75
N GLY A 31 -18.78 0.46 -1.49
CA GLY A 31 -19.57 -0.71 -1.11
C GLY A 31 -18.86 -2.05 -1.35
N VAL A 32 -17.54 -2.04 -1.48
CA VAL A 32 -16.71 -3.22 -1.70
C VAL A 32 -15.90 -3.51 -0.45
N GLU A 33 -16.00 -4.71 0.09
CA GLU A 33 -15.20 -5.14 1.23
C GLU A 33 -13.91 -5.84 0.74
N PRO A 34 -12.72 -5.25 0.96
CA PRO A 34 -11.47 -5.89 0.57
C PRO A 34 -11.02 -6.92 1.61
N LEU A 35 -10.20 -7.89 1.18
CA LEU A 35 -9.37 -8.67 2.10
C LEU A 35 -8.13 -7.84 2.46
N LEU A 36 -7.84 -7.69 3.76
CA LEU A 36 -6.56 -7.17 4.24
C LEU A 36 -5.59 -8.32 4.51
N ILE A 37 -4.41 -8.26 3.93
CA ILE A 37 -3.26 -9.10 4.31
C ILE A 37 -2.22 -8.20 4.98
N GLU A 38 -1.99 -8.42 6.27
CA GLU A 38 -0.96 -7.74 7.05
C GLU A 38 0.31 -8.60 7.07
N THR A 39 1.45 -8.02 6.72
CA THR A 39 2.71 -8.76 6.73
C THR A 39 3.74 -8.18 7.70
N ASP A 40 3.38 -7.14 8.44
CA ASP A 40 4.20 -6.60 9.54
C ASP A 40 3.76 -7.25 10.87
N ASP A 41 4.37 -8.38 11.20
CA ASP A 41 4.10 -9.12 12.43
C ASP A 41 4.61 -8.41 13.69
N ALA A 42 5.62 -7.55 13.56
CA ALA A 42 6.14 -6.75 14.66
C ALA A 42 5.18 -5.62 15.06
N ASN A 43 4.55 -4.96 14.05
CA ASN A 43 3.64 -3.84 14.26
C ASN A 43 2.39 -3.98 13.38
N PRO A 44 1.50 -4.96 13.66
CA PRO A 44 0.31 -5.21 12.84
C PRO A 44 -0.82 -4.20 13.13
N ASP A 45 -0.51 -2.90 13.06
CA ASP A 45 -1.46 -1.85 13.49
C ASP A 45 -2.64 -1.71 12.51
N VAL A 46 -2.43 -1.94 11.20
CA VAL A 46 -3.54 -1.92 10.22
C VAL A 46 -4.47 -3.10 10.48
N PHE A 47 -3.93 -4.29 10.74
CA PHE A 47 -4.73 -5.46 11.13
C PHE A 47 -5.57 -5.18 12.38
N LYS A 48 -4.93 -4.68 13.46
CA LYS A 48 -5.61 -4.39 14.72
C LYS A 48 -6.74 -3.35 14.57
N ALA A 49 -6.56 -2.36 13.70
CA ALA A 49 -7.58 -1.35 13.45
C ALA A 49 -8.76 -1.86 12.61
N HIS A 50 -8.53 -2.81 11.70
CA HIS A 50 -9.54 -3.20 10.70
C HIS A 50 -10.14 -4.59 10.91
N SER A 51 -9.62 -5.41 11.83
CA SER A 51 -10.02 -6.83 12.02
C SER A 51 -11.51 -7.04 12.33
N GLU A 52 -12.17 -6.05 12.92
CA GLU A 52 -13.63 -6.10 13.18
C GLU A 52 -14.46 -5.60 11.97
N ARG A 53 -13.81 -5.04 10.94
CA ARG A 53 -14.51 -4.34 9.86
C ARG A 53 -14.39 -5.02 8.51
N VAL A 54 -13.25 -5.66 8.23
CA VAL A 54 -12.98 -6.38 6.98
C VAL A 54 -12.34 -7.73 7.29
N GLN A 55 -12.43 -8.67 6.35
CA GLN A 55 -11.68 -9.92 6.48
C GLN A 55 -10.19 -9.62 6.50
N CYS A 56 -9.47 -10.19 7.48
CA CYS A 56 -8.04 -9.96 7.67
C CYS A 56 -7.27 -11.28 7.77
N ALA A 57 -6.05 -11.30 7.22
CA ALA A 57 -5.05 -12.34 7.45
C ALA A 57 -3.73 -11.69 7.85
N ALA A 58 -2.97 -12.34 8.74
CA ALA A 58 -1.63 -11.93 9.13
C ALA A 58 -0.65 -13.01 8.68
N LEU A 59 0.37 -12.63 7.89
CA LEU A 59 1.32 -13.55 7.26
C LEU A 59 2.72 -12.95 7.33
N SER A 60 3.74 -13.77 7.62
CA SER A 60 5.14 -13.33 7.44
C SER A 60 5.60 -13.65 6.02
N LEU A 61 6.09 -12.66 5.28
CA LEU A 61 6.66 -12.85 3.94
C LEU A 61 8.19 -13.00 3.95
N ASP A 62 8.79 -13.25 5.09
CA ASP A 62 10.23 -13.49 5.21
C ASP A 62 10.61 -14.92 4.81
N GLU A 63 9.65 -15.85 4.85
CA GLU A 63 9.83 -17.26 4.56
C GLU A 63 8.86 -17.79 3.51
N ALA A 64 9.18 -18.95 2.91
CA ALA A 64 8.39 -19.58 1.86
C ALA A 64 6.94 -19.85 2.27
N ASP A 65 6.72 -20.30 3.51
CA ASP A 65 5.40 -20.67 4.01
C ASP A 65 4.42 -19.50 3.99
N GLY A 66 4.88 -18.29 4.31
CA GLY A 66 4.04 -17.09 4.21
C GLY A 66 3.60 -16.78 2.77
N TRP A 67 4.45 -16.99 1.79
CA TRP A 67 4.09 -16.82 0.38
C TRP A 67 3.11 -17.88 -0.10
N ILE A 68 3.28 -19.14 0.33
CA ILE A 68 2.34 -20.23 0.06
C ILE A 68 0.97 -19.89 0.65
N GLU A 69 0.94 -19.46 1.92
CA GLU A 69 -0.31 -19.10 2.60
C GLU A 69 -0.99 -17.86 1.97
N MET A 70 -0.19 -16.92 1.49
CA MET A 70 -0.71 -15.78 0.72
C MET A 70 -1.42 -16.25 -0.54
N VAL A 71 -0.81 -17.11 -1.36
CA VAL A 71 -1.42 -17.65 -2.58
C VAL A 71 -2.70 -18.43 -2.24
N ASN A 72 -2.68 -19.25 -1.20
CA ASN A 72 -3.86 -20.00 -0.74
C ASN A 72 -5.01 -19.07 -0.31
N SER A 73 -4.68 -17.99 0.38
CA SER A 73 -5.66 -16.97 0.81
C SER A 73 -6.27 -16.23 -0.39
N LEU A 74 -5.46 -15.93 -1.40
CA LEU A 74 -5.90 -15.30 -2.64
C LEU A 74 -6.82 -16.22 -3.46
N ASP A 75 -6.54 -17.53 -3.47
CA ASP A 75 -7.38 -18.51 -4.17
C ASP A 75 -8.75 -18.67 -3.50
N LYS A 76 -8.78 -18.72 -2.17
CA LYS A 76 -10.02 -18.80 -1.38
C LYS A 76 -10.91 -17.55 -1.52
N THR A 77 -10.35 -16.41 -1.90
CA THR A 77 -11.05 -15.12 -1.94
C THR A 77 -11.17 -14.53 -3.35
N ARG A 78 -11.34 -15.40 -4.37
CA ARG A 78 -11.48 -14.96 -5.77
C ARG A 78 -12.61 -13.92 -5.93
N GLY A 79 -12.36 -12.89 -6.73
CA GLY A 79 -13.32 -11.81 -6.98
C GLY A 79 -13.31 -10.69 -5.96
N VAL A 80 -12.62 -10.83 -4.82
CA VAL A 80 -12.48 -9.81 -3.79
C VAL A 80 -11.16 -9.04 -4.01
N PRO A 81 -11.16 -7.68 -4.00
CA PRO A 81 -9.91 -6.94 -4.02
C PRO A 81 -9.11 -7.18 -2.75
N VAL A 82 -7.80 -7.20 -2.87
CA VAL A 82 -6.90 -7.49 -1.74
C VAL A 82 -5.98 -6.32 -1.51
N VAL A 83 -5.88 -5.87 -0.27
CA VAL A 83 -4.92 -4.86 0.19
C VAL A 83 -3.86 -5.55 1.03
N VAL A 84 -2.60 -5.47 0.62
CA VAL A 84 -1.46 -6.02 1.36
C VAL A 84 -0.68 -4.87 1.97
N ASN A 85 -0.62 -4.82 3.30
CA ASN A 85 0.27 -3.91 4.01
C ASN A 85 1.61 -4.62 4.24
N THR A 86 2.69 -4.12 3.61
CA THR A 86 3.97 -4.82 3.71
C THR A 86 4.82 -4.31 4.87
N ALA A 87 5.50 -5.26 5.54
CA ALA A 87 6.52 -4.94 6.53
C ALA A 87 7.64 -4.08 5.94
N ALA A 88 8.30 -3.30 6.79
CA ALA A 88 9.58 -2.73 6.47
C ALA A 88 10.62 -3.86 6.38
N ARG A 89 11.53 -3.83 5.38
CA ARG A 89 12.63 -4.80 5.16
C ARG A 89 12.24 -6.12 4.49
N ASN A 90 11.14 -6.17 3.77
CA ASN A 90 10.68 -7.40 3.08
C ASN A 90 11.46 -7.73 1.79
N SER A 91 12.56 -7.01 1.50
CA SER A 91 13.33 -7.19 0.24
C SER A 91 13.87 -8.60 0.05
N THR A 92 14.36 -9.22 1.13
CA THR A 92 14.92 -10.58 1.05
C THR A 92 13.83 -11.61 0.71
N GLY A 93 12.67 -11.51 1.36
CA GLY A 93 11.52 -12.39 1.08
C GLY A 93 11.00 -12.20 -0.36
N VAL A 94 10.86 -10.95 -0.80
CA VAL A 94 10.45 -10.62 -2.17
C VAL A 94 11.44 -11.18 -3.19
N ALA A 95 12.75 -10.99 -2.99
CA ALA A 95 13.78 -11.50 -3.91
C ALA A 95 13.80 -13.02 -4.01
N ARG A 96 13.55 -13.72 -2.90
CA ARG A 96 13.58 -15.19 -2.85
C ARG A 96 12.29 -15.85 -3.32
N TYR A 97 11.16 -15.30 -2.93
CA TYR A 97 9.86 -15.99 -3.00
C TYR A 97 8.79 -15.22 -3.78
N GLY A 98 9.02 -13.95 -4.16
CA GLY A 98 8.05 -13.13 -4.90
C GLY A 98 7.54 -13.77 -6.18
N GLN A 99 8.37 -14.61 -6.84
CA GLN A 99 7.98 -15.37 -8.02
C GLN A 99 6.90 -16.44 -7.71
N THR A 100 6.78 -16.92 -6.48
CA THR A 100 5.70 -17.83 -6.06
C THR A 100 4.33 -17.19 -6.28
N LEU A 101 4.18 -15.92 -5.89
CA LEU A 101 2.95 -15.17 -6.17
C LEU A 101 2.82 -14.83 -7.66
N LYS A 102 3.88 -14.28 -8.25
CA LYS A 102 3.83 -13.77 -9.62
C LYS A 102 3.46 -14.86 -10.64
N SER A 103 4.01 -16.06 -10.48
CA SER A 103 3.72 -17.19 -11.39
C SER A 103 2.29 -17.72 -11.30
N THR A 104 1.57 -17.42 -10.21
CA THR A 104 0.20 -17.89 -9.99
C THR A 104 -0.88 -16.86 -10.35
N LEU A 105 -0.51 -15.62 -10.68
CA LEU A 105 -1.46 -14.54 -10.97
C LEU A 105 -2.45 -14.90 -12.09
N GLY A 106 -1.95 -15.52 -13.18
CA GLY A 106 -2.79 -15.96 -14.29
C GLY A 106 -3.80 -17.03 -13.89
N GLU A 107 -3.40 -18.04 -13.09
CA GLU A 107 -4.29 -19.09 -12.59
C GLU A 107 -5.32 -18.54 -11.60
N LEU A 108 -4.91 -17.59 -10.76
CA LEU A 108 -5.81 -16.88 -9.84
C LEU A 108 -6.78 -15.94 -10.59
N GLY A 109 -6.53 -15.62 -11.87
CA GLY A 109 -7.24 -14.61 -12.63
C GLY A 109 -7.09 -13.23 -12.02
N ARG A 110 -5.92 -12.93 -11.41
CA ARG A 110 -5.63 -11.68 -10.71
C ARG A 110 -4.53 -10.88 -11.39
N THR A 111 -4.56 -9.58 -11.19
CA THR A 111 -3.43 -8.69 -11.48
C THR A 111 -2.93 -8.05 -10.19
N MET A 112 -1.67 -7.67 -10.18
CA MET A 112 -1.03 -7.03 -9.05
C MET A 112 -0.72 -5.57 -9.34
N VAL A 113 -0.98 -4.71 -8.37
CA VAL A 113 -0.66 -3.28 -8.39
C VAL A 113 0.20 -2.98 -7.18
N THR A 114 1.48 -2.69 -7.40
CA THR A 114 2.36 -2.23 -6.34
C THR A 114 2.31 -0.72 -6.23
N LEU A 115 1.99 -0.23 -5.05
CA LEU A 115 2.04 1.18 -4.65
C LEU A 115 3.29 1.36 -3.80
N TRP A 116 4.39 1.75 -4.44
CA TRP A 116 5.68 1.89 -3.77
C TRP A 116 5.82 3.27 -3.15
N VAL A 117 5.73 3.34 -1.82
CA VAL A 117 5.80 4.60 -1.08
C VAL A 117 7.25 5.02 -0.88
N ILE A 118 7.58 6.23 -1.32
CA ILE A 118 8.91 6.82 -1.18
C ILE A 118 8.93 8.03 -0.24
N ASN A 119 10.09 8.21 0.39
CA ASN A 119 10.51 9.47 1.00
C ASN A 119 11.54 10.17 0.08
N ARG A 120 12.20 11.22 0.57
CA ARG A 120 13.18 11.98 -0.21
C ARG A 120 14.61 11.43 -0.17
N GLN A 121 14.84 10.33 0.53
CA GLN A 121 16.16 9.77 0.77
C GLN A 121 16.59 8.83 -0.36
N ARG A 122 17.90 8.78 -0.60
CA ARG A 122 18.52 7.99 -1.65
C ARG A 122 18.24 6.48 -1.53
N ASP A 123 18.35 5.94 -0.32
CA ASP A 123 18.10 4.53 -0.05
C ASP A 123 16.66 4.09 -0.37
N SER A 124 15.68 5.01 -0.31
CA SER A 124 14.31 4.72 -0.77
C SER A 124 14.25 4.39 -2.26
N LEU A 125 15.16 4.99 -3.05
CA LEU A 125 15.25 4.75 -4.50
C LEU A 125 16.08 3.50 -4.81
N GLU A 126 17.14 3.26 -4.07
CA GLU A 126 17.95 2.04 -4.19
C GLU A 126 17.09 0.80 -3.93
N LEU A 127 16.28 0.83 -2.87
CA LEU A 127 15.35 -0.25 -2.54
C LEU A 127 14.21 -0.41 -3.57
N LEU A 128 13.78 0.67 -4.23
CA LEU A 128 12.85 0.59 -5.35
C LEU A 128 13.51 -0.10 -6.56
N ALA A 129 14.77 0.23 -6.86
CA ALA A 129 15.51 -0.42 -7.95
C ALA A 129 15.61 -1.93 -7.71
N ASP A 130 16.04 -2.34 -6.51
CA ASP A 130 16.14 -3.75 -6.11
C ASP A 130 14.78 -4.47 -6.24
N TYR A 131 13.70 -3.80 -5.84
CA TYR A 131 12.35 -4.35 -5.98
C TYR A 131 11.97 -4.55 -7.46
N LEU A 132 12.23 -3.56 -8.33
CA LEU A 132 11.91 -3.65 -9.75
C LEU A 132 12.72 -4.72 -10.48
N ASP A 133 13.91 -5.03 -9.98
CA ASP A 133 14.75 -6.11 -10.52
C ASP A 133 14.25 -7.49 -10.08
N ALA A 134 13.80 -7.62 -8.83
CA ALA A 134 13.22 -8.86 -8.29
C ALA A 134 11.80 -9.13 -8.80
N MET A 135 11.00 -8.08 -8.95
CA MET A 135 9.58 -8.12 -9.33
C MET A 135 9.30 -7.15 -10.47
N PRO A 136 9.80 -7.43 -11.69
CA PRO A 136 9.63 -6.52 -12.82
C PRO A 136 8.16 -6.31 -13.17
N ALA A 137 7.82 -5.07 -13.54
CA ALA A 137 6.50 -4.74 -14.07
C ALA A 137 6.23 -5.50 -15.38
N GLY A 138 4.96 -5.74 -15.67
CA GLY A 138 4.51 -6.46 -16.86
C GLY A 138 2.99 -6.44 -16.99
N ALA A 139 2.44 -7.27 -17.86
CA ALA A 139 1.01 -7.31 -18.14
C ALA A 139 0.15 -7.56 -16.88
N ASP A 140 0.63 -8.44 -15.99
CA ASP A 140 -0.08 -8.84 -14.77
C ASP A 140 0.39 -8.08 -13.52
N HIS A 141 1.38 -7.20 -13.64
CA HIS A 141 1.96 -6.49 -12.52
C HIS A 141 2.30 -5.04 -12.89
N GLN A 142 1.56 -4.10 -12.35
CA GLN A 142 1.83 -2.66 -12.47
C GLN A 142 2.56 -2.16 -11.21
N VAL A 143 3.50 -1.24 -11.40
CA VAL A 143 4.20 -0.59 -10.28
C VAL A 143 4.02 0.91 -10.41
N HIS A 144 3.45 1.52 -9.37
CA HIS A 144 3.29 2.96 -9.25
C HIS A 144 4.14 3.47 -8.08
N VAL A 145 4.68 4.67 -8.22
CA VAL A 145 5.41 5.31 -7.12
C VAL A 145 4.49 6.30 -6.42
N VAL A 146 4.48 6.24 -5.10
CA VAL A 146 3.69 7.13 -4.23
C VAL A 146 4.65 8.04 -3.48
N ARG A 147 4.68 9.33 -3.86
CA ARG A 147 5.37 10.37 -3.08
C ARG A 147 4.48 10.72 -1.89
N ASN A 148 4.95 10.44 -0.67
CA ASN A 148 4.17 10.77 0.52
C ASN A 148 4.36 12.25 0.88
N GLY A 149 3.28 13.03 0.84
CA GLY A 149 3.22 14.45 1.15
C GLY A 149 3.71 14.82 2.55
N TYR A 150 3.71 13.88 3.50
CA TYR A 150 4.34 14.04 4.81
C TYR A 150 5.81 14.50 4.70
N PHE A 151 6.54 14.04 3.69
CA PHE A 151 7.92 14.45 3.45
C PHE A 151 8.04 15.74 2.63
N GLY A 152 6.92 16.34 2.25
CA GLY A 152 6.81 17.61 1.53
C GLY A 152 6.21 17.47 0.15
N SER A 153 6.08 18.60 -0.52
CA SER A 153 5.47 18.71 -1.85
C SER A 153 6.27 18.00 -2.95
N ALA A 154 5.63 17.72 -4.07
CA ALA A 154 6.15 16.92 -5.19
C ALA A 154 7.54 17.36 -5.68
N GLU A 155 7.79 18.66 -5.77
CA GLU A 155 9.07 19.25 -6.22
C GLU A 155 10.23 18.98 -5.26
N LYS A 156 9.96 18.64 -3.99
CA LYS A 156 11.00 18.29 -3.01
C LYS A 156 11.59 16.89 -3.20
N PHE A 157 10.96 16.04 -4.00
CA PHE A 157 11.45 14.70 -4.33
C PHE A 157 12.46 14.73 -5.49
N GLN A 158 13.42 15.64 -5.44
CA GLN A 158 14.35 15.93 -6.54
C GLN A 158 15.12 14.69 -7.02
N LEU A 159 15.59 13.84 -6.08
CA LEU A 159 16.32 12.62 -6.42
C LEU A 159 15.47 11.68 -7.28
N TYR A 160 14.21 11.48 -6.91
CA TYR A 160 13.29 10.65 -7.69
C TYR A 160 12.89 11.34 -9.01
N ASN A 161 12.53 12.63 -8.96
CA ASN A 161 12.04 13.35 -10.12
C ASN A 161 13.06 13.41 -11.27
N GLY A 162 14.36 13.47 -10.96
CA GLY A 162 15.46 13.46 -11.93
C GLY A 162 16.08 12.07 -12.18
N SER A 163 15.47 10.98 -11.69
CA SER A 163 16.08 9.65 -11.76
C SER A 163 15.65 8.87 -13.01
N GLN A 164 16.51 7.94 -13.44
CA GLN A 164 16.16 6.93 -14.43
C GLN A 164 15.06 5.98 -13.94
N LEU A 165 14.90 5.82 -12.61
CA LEU A 165 13.83 5.00 -12.04
C LEU A 165 12.46 5.56 -12.37
N LYS A 166 12.28 6.89 -12.33
CA LYS A 166 11.04 7.51 -12.75
C LYS A 166 10.72 7.18 -14.21
N GLN A 167 11.70 7.31 -15.09
CA GLN A 167 11.53 6.96 -16.52
C GLN A 167 11.18 5.48 -16.69
N ARG A 168 11.88 4.58 -16.00
CA ARG A 168 11.60 3.13 -16.00
C ARG A 168 10.15 2.81 -15.58
N ILE A 169 9.63 3.50 -14.55
CA ILE A 169 8.24 3.36 -14.09
C ILE A 169 7.26 3.85 -15.16
N GLU A 170 7.48 5.03 -15.73
CA GLU A 170 6.58 5.64 -16.73
C GLU A 170 6.57 4.84 -18.04
N GLU A 171 7.72 4.36 -18.51
CA GLU A 171 7.83 3.51 -19.70
C GLU A 171 7.12 2.15 -19.53
N ALA A 172 7.06 1.65 -18.29
CA ALA A 172 6.30 0.44 -17.96
C ALA A 172 4.79 0.71 -17.72
N GLY A 173 4.30 1.93 -17.98
CA GLY A 173 2.90 2.33 -17.76
C GLY A 173 2.54 2.63 -16.30
N GLY A 174 3.54 2.75 -15.43
CA GLY A 174 3.36 3.16 -14.06
C GLY A 174 3.14 4.67 -13.90
N LEU A 175 2.52 5.06 -12.80
CA LEU A 175 2.23 6.46 -12.46
C LEU A 175 3.08 6.90 -11.27
N THR A 176 3.30 8.20 -11.17
CA THR A 176 3.78 8.86 -9.95
C THR A 176 2.59 9.55 -9.29
N LEU A 177 2.24 9.11 -8.09
CA LEU A 177 1.09 9.57 -7.33
C LEU A 177 1.54 10.46 -6.18
N ASP A 178 0.85 11.58 -5.95
CA ASP A 178 1.10 12.48 -4.83
C ASP A 178 0.08 12.20 -3.72
N PHE A 179 0.48 11.40 -2.73
CA PHE A 179 -0.39 11.07 -1.61
C PHE A 179 -0.40 12.22 -0.59
N PRO A 180 -1.59 12.75 -0.23
CA PRO A 180 -1.69 13.96 0.57
C PRO A 180 -1.16 13.77 2.00
N ASP A 181 -0.66 14.87 2.56
CA ASP A 181 -0.29 14.95 3.96
C ASP A 181 -1.52 15.12 4.84
N LEU A 182 -1.59 14.34 5.93
CA LEU A 182 -2.59 14.48 6.98
C LEU A 182 -1.96 15.21 8.17
N ALA A 183 -2.64 16.23 8.70
CA ALA A 183 -2.13 16.97 9.85
C ALA A 183 -1.72 16.03 11.00
N ASP A 184 -0.49 16.20 11.51
CA ASP A 184 0.14 15.33 12.53
C ASP A 184 -0.79 15.01 13.69
N ARG A 185 -1.50 16.02 14.20
CA ARG A 185 -2.44 15.86 15.32
C ARG A 185 -3.55 14.85 15.03
N VAL A 186 -4.01 14.75 13.78
CA VAL A 186 -5.04 13.79 13.36
C VAL A 186 -4.41 12.41 13.13
N ALA A 187 -3.27 12.38 12.46
CA ALA A 187 -2.53 11.15 12.19
C ALA A 187 -2.10 10.46 13.48
N ASP A 188 -1.53 11.21 14.44
CA ASP A 188 -1.09 10.70 15.74
C ASP A 188 -2.25 10.15 16.57
N GLN A 189 -3.40 10.83 16.56
CA GLN A 189 -4.58 10.33 17.26
C GLN A 189 -5.09 9.03 16.63
N MET A 190 -5.15 8.95 15.28
CA MET A 190 -5.52 7.71 14.59
C MET A 190 -4.58 6.57 14.96
N ALA A 191 -3.29 6.81 14.91
CA ALA A 191 -2.28 5.79 15.24
C ALA A 191 -2.36 5.34 16.71
N THR A 192 -2.41 6.28 17.65
CA THR A 192 -2.42 5.99 19.09
C THR A 192 -3.66 5.20 19.51
N GLN A 193 -4.82 5.54 18.94
CA GLN A 193 -6.10 4.91 19.26
C GLN A 193 -6.46 3.77 18.30
N ARG A 194 -5.58 3.46 17.34
CA ARG A 194 -5.81 2.45 16.28
C ARG A 194 -7.15 2.62 15.58
N LEU A 195 -7.47 3.85 15.19
CA LEU A 195 -8.73 4.16 14.54
C LEU A 195 -8.66 3.88 13.04
N THR A 196 -9.70 3.25 12.53
CA THR A 196 -10.01 3.34 11.10
C THR A 196 -10.46 4.76 10.76
N ILE A 197 -10.48 5.14 9.48
CA ILE A 197 -11.01 6.44 9.04
C ILE A 197 -12.47 6.61 9.51
N GLN A 198 -13.28 5.56 9.41
CA GLN A 198 -14.67 5.60 9.88
C GLN A 198 -14.77 5.71 11.41
N GLY A 199 -13.90 5.05 12.16
CA GLY A 199 -13.80 5.19 13.61
C GLY A 199 -13.43 6.61 14.00
N ALA A 200 -12.46 7.20 13.31
CA ALA A 200 -12.03 8.58 13.53
C ALA A 200 -13.17 9.60 13.32
N PHE A 201 -14.04 9.38 12.33
CA PHE A 201 -15.23 10.23 12.16
C PHE A 201 -16.24 10.15 13.32
N LYS A 202 -16.26 9.05 14.07
CA LYS A 202 -17.17 8.91 15.22
C LYS A 202 -16.58 9.50 16.49
N GLU A 203 -15.27 9.34 16.68
CA GLU A 203 -14.62 9.57 17.97
C GLU A 203 -13.87 10.90 18.07
N MET A 204 -13.44 11.46 16.93
CA MET A 204 -12.62 12.67 16.93
C MET A 204 -13.42 13.97 17.06
N PRO A 205 -12.82 15.04 17.62
CA PRO A 205 -13.38 16.37 17.64
C PRO A 205 -13.68 16.93 16.24
N LEU A 206 -14.63 17.86 16.14
CA LEU A 206 -15.12 18.42 14.88
C LEU A 206 -13.99 18.91 13.95
N GLY A 207 -12.99 19.65 14.48
CA GLY A 207 -11.89 20.17 13.68
C GLY A 207 -11.02 19.06 13.09
N HIS A 208 -10.74 17.98 13.85
CA HIS A 208 -10.01 16.82 13.36
C HIS A 208 -10.79 16.09 12.26
N ARG A 209 -12.10 15.94 12.42
CA ARG A 209 -12.97 15.32 11.41
C ARG A 209 -13.01 16.14 10.11
N ALA A 210 -13.06 17.47 10.21
CA ALA A 210 -13.04 18.35 9.05
C ALA A 210 -11.74 18.20 8.24
N GLU A 211 -10.60 18.16 8.94
CA GLU A 211 -9.29 17.91 8.29
C GLU A 211 -9.21 16.50 7.69
N LEU A 212 -9.73 15.50 8.39
CA LEU A 212 -9.77 14.13 7.87
C LEU A 212 -10.65 14.00 6.61
N ILE A 213 -11.76 14.75 6.51
CA ILE A 213 -12.60 14.83 5.30
C ILE A 213 -11.78 15.39 4.13
N ARG A 214 -11.13 16.56 4.33
CA ARG A 214 -10.28 17.19 3.31
C ARG A 214 -9.24 16.19 2.78
N TRP A 215 -8.47 15.61 3.70
CA TRP A 215 -7.42 14.66 3.37
C TRP A 215 -7.97 13.41 2.65
N ARG A 216 -9.06 12.84 3.14
CA ARG A 216 -9.68 11.66 2.54
C ARG A 216 -10.11 11.91 1.10
N ASP A 217 -10.73 13.06 0.83
CA ASP A 217 -11.20 13.42 -0.51
C ASP A 217 -10.04 13.58 -1.49
N GLU A 218 -8.90 14.13 -1.04
CA GLU A 218 -7.67 14.21 -1.83
C GLU A 218 -7.06 12.82 -2.05
N ALA A 219 -6.94 12.01 -1.00
CA ALA A 219 -6.43 10.65 -1.09
C ALA A 219 -7.27 9.80 -2.06
N PHE A 220 -8.59 9.92 -2.04
CA PHE A 220 -9.49 9.19 -2.95
C PHE A 220 -9.32 9.60 -4.42
N LYS A 221 -9.08 10.88 -4.70
CA LYS A 221 -8.75 11.34 -6.06
C LYS A 221 -7.46 10.70 -6.56
N VAL A 222 -6.46 10.62 -5.72
CA VAL A 222 -5.17 9.99 -6.06
C VAL A 222 -5.33 8.49 -6.27
N LEU A 223 -5.93 7.78 -5.31
CA LEU A 223 -6.14 6.34 -5.38
C LEU A 223 -7.09 5.92 -6.50
N GLY A 224 -8.04 6.77 -6.85
CA GLY A 224 -8.96 6.55 -7.98
C GLY A 224 -8.26 6.33 -9.32
N GLN A 225 -7.05 6.84 -9.50
CA GLN A 225 -6.27 6.66 -10.72
C GLN A 225 -5.78 5.21 -10.93
N VAL A 226 -5.71 4.42 -9.87
CA VAL A 226 -5.18 3.03 -9.89
C VAL A 226 -6.21 1.98 -9.47
N MET A 227 -7.35 2.39 -8.92
CA MET A 227 -8.45 1.53 -8.46
C MET A 227 -9.50 1.25 -9.56
N THR A 228 -9.08 1.08 -10.78
CA THR A 228 -9.97 0.78 -11.94
C THR A 228 -10.24 -0.70 -12.10
#